data_dcc72000d6036657ba292d036e9befd3
#
_entry.id   dcc72000d6036657ba292d036e9befd3
#
_cell.length_a   1.000
_cell.length_b   1.000
_cell.length_c   1.000
_cell.angle_alpha   90.00
_cell.angle_beta   90.00
_cell.angle_gamma   90.00
#
_symmetry.space_group_name_H-M   'P 1'
#
loop_
_entity.id
_entity.type
_entity.pdbx_description
1 polymer ?
#
loop_
_entity_poly.entity_id
_entity_poly.type
_entity_poly.pdbx_seq_one_letter_code
_entity_poly.pdbx_strand_id
1 'polypeptide(L)'
;ALFVRALTYFNMYRLWGGIPMTNKVVTVAEALKIGRSSEQQVFDFLTGDLNQVINENMLPSSYTGTDTGRATSGAAMALLGKIYLTFHKWTEARNVLSQLIGRYSLMPTPDKVFDVDNKMNDEIIFAVRFNKDVEGEGHGYWFSIINLTDDTNQTKALKECYKDGDKRKDLITYVKVEDKVCVMNKFKDLKSATYNTVGNDQIILRYADVLLMYAEALNEISYSNSQTSDAMVALNAV
;
A
#
# COMPACT_ATOMS: atom_id res chain seq x y z
N ALA A 1 5.62 3.15 16.74
CA ALA A 1 6.63 2.07 16.67
C ALA A 1 6.00 0.75 16.24
N LEU A 2 4.97 0.21 16.95
CA LEU A 2 4.36 -1.12 16.69
C LEU A 2 3.84 -1.27 15.25
N PHE A 3 3.11 -0.28 14.72
CA PHE A 3 2.64 -0.30 13.32
C PHE A 3 3.78 -0.45 12.30
N VAL A 4 4.85 0.34 12.46
CA VAL A 4 6.00 0.28 11.53
C VAL A 4 6.72 -1.06 11.66
N ARG A 5 6.84 -1.59 12.88
CA ARG A 5 7.41 -2.90 13.13
C ARG A 5 6.60 -4.00 12.44
N ALA A 6 5.29 -4.01 12.63
CA ALA A 6 4.40 -4.96 11.97
C ALA A 6 4.48 -4.86 10.44
N LEU A 7 4.45 -3.65 9.87
CA LEU A 7 4.59 -3.44 8.42
C LEU A 7 5.92 -3.98 7.88
N THR A 8 7.02 -3.69 8.57
CA THR A 8 8.36 -4.13 8.14
C THR A 8 8.49 -5.65 8.20
N TYR A 9 8.12 -6.27 9.32
CA TYR A 9 8.20 -7.73 9.45
C TYR A 9 7.22 -8.44 8.52
N PHE A 10 6.04 -7.88 8.27
CA PHE A 10 5.10 -8.43 7.28
C PHE A 10 5.67 -8.41 5.86
N ASN A 11 6.33 -7.32 5.45
CA ASN A 11 7.01 -7.26 4.17
C ASN A 11 8.15 -8.29 4.08
N MET A 12 8.93 -8.44 5.14
CA MET A 12 9.98 -9.46 5.21
C MET A 12 9.40 -10.88 5.11
N TYR A 13 8.32 -11.17 5.84
CA TYR A 13 7.63 -12.46 5.77
C TYR A 13 7.15 -12.79 4.35
N ARG A 14 6.50 -11.84 3.67
CA ARG A 14 6.02 -12.06 2.30
C ARG A 14 7.13 -12.36 1.29
N LEU A 15 8.34 -11.88 1.53
CA LEU A 15 9.49 -12.08 0.64
C LEU A 15 10.27 -13.36 0.97
N TRP A 16 10.39 -13.72 2.24
CA TRP A 16 11.31 -14.76 2.69
C TRP A 16 10.67 -15.88 3.53
N GLY A 17 9.37 -15.83 3.80
CA GLY A 17 8.68 -16.75 4.69
C GLY A 17 9.10 -16.54 6.14
N GLY A 18 9.33 -17.61 6.88
CA GLY A 18 9.79 -17.52 8.26
C GLY A 18 11.12 -16.74 8.37
N ILE A 19 11.17 -15.79 9.29
CA ILE A 19 12.27 -14.83 9.49
C ILE A 19 12.70 -14.79 10.94
N PRO A 20 13.96 -14.43 11.25
CA PRO A 20 14.36 -14.08 12.62
C PRO A 20 13.59 -12.86 13.11
N MET A 21 13.01 -12.96 14.31
CA MET A 21 12.25 -11.83 14.89
C MET A 21 12.82 -11.44 16.24
N THR A 22 12.77 -10.14 16.54
CA THR A 22 13.12 -9.59 17.86
C THR A 22 12.22 -8.40 18.19
N ASN A 23 11.87 -8.26 19.46
CA ASN A 23 11.13 -7.11 20.00
C ASN A 23 11.98 -6.19 20.87
N LYS A 24 13.29 -6.44 20.93
CA LYS A 24 14.27 -5.66 21.71
C LYS A 24 15.56 -5.48 20.93
N VAL A 25 16.37 -4.55 21.38
CA VAL A 25 17.75 -4.43 20.89
C VAL A 25 18.54 -5.67 21.34
N VAL A 26 19.25 -6.28 20.40
CA VAL A 26 20.05 -7.48 20.64
C VAL A 26 21.50 -7.23 20.27
N THR A 27 22.42 -7.85 20.98
CA THR A 27 23.85 -7.88 20.62
C THR A 27 24.08 -8.78 19.38
N VAL A 28 25.22 -8.64 18.73
CA VAL A 28 25.61 -9.51 17.60
C VAL A 28 25.59 -10.99 18.01
N ALA A 29 26.11 -11.30 19.19
CA ALA A 29 26.15 -12.66 19.72
C ALA A 29 24.76 -13.26 19.97
N GLU A 30 23.79 -12.45 20.41
CA GLU A 30 22.37 -12.85 20.56
C GLU A 30 21.70 -13.00 19.20
N ALA A 31 21.92 -12.05 18.27
CA ALA A 31 21.35 -12.08 16.93
C ALA A 31 21.72 -13.35 16.15
N LEU A 32 22.97 -13.80 16.26
CA LEU A 32 23.45 -15.03 15.63
C LEU A 32 22.78 -16.31 16.14
N LYS A 33 22.11 -16.25 17.31
CA LYS A 33 21.38 -17.38 17.90
C LYS A 33 19.90 -17.37 17.55
N ILE A 34 19.39 -16.29 16.96
CA ILE A 34 17.97 -16.17 16.58
C ILE A 34 17.78 -16.93 15.26
N GLY A 35 17.09 -18.06 15.32
CA GLY A 35 16.69 -18.83 14.15
C GLY A 35 15.48 -18.25 13.44
N ARG A 36 15.08 -18.88 12.35
CA ARG A 36 13.82 -18.57 11.63
C ARG A 36 12.63 -18.90 12.51
N SER A 37 11.68 -18.00 12.58
CA SER A 37 10.40 -18.22 13.26
C SER A 37 9.47 -19.05 12.38
N SER A 38 8.59 -19.83 13.02
CA SER A 38 7.49 -20.49 12.31
C SER A 38 6.47 -19.48 11.78
N GLU A 39 5.67 -19.90 10.82
CA GLU A 39 4.56 -19.09 10.28
C GLU A 39 3.62 -18.61 11.39
N GLN A 40 3.24 -19.49 12.32
CA GLN A 40 2.38 -19.15 13.45
C GLN A 40 3.03 -18.11 14.38
N GLN A 41 4.33 -18.22 14.65
CA GLN A 41 5.04 -17.22 15.46
C GLN A 41 5.07 -15.85 14.79
N VAL A 42 5.27 -15.81 13.45
CA VAL A 42 5.20 -14.54 12.69
C VAL A 42 3.80 -13.96 12.74
N PHE A 43 2.77 -14.78 12.51
CA PHE A 43 1.37 -14.37 12.60
C PHE A 43 1.03 -13.77 13.97
N ASP A 44 1.34 -14.47 15.03
CA ASP A 44 1.05 -14.04 16.41
C ASP A 44 1.76 -12.72 16.74
N PHE A 45 3.01 -12.57 16.30
CA PHE A 45 3.78 -11.36 16.53
C PHE A 45 3.17 -10.15 15.81
N LEU A 46 2.85 -10.29 14.51
CA LEU A 46 2.29 -9.23 13.70
C LEU A 46 0.89 -8.80 14.18
N THR A 47 0.04 -9.79 14.45
CA THR A 47 -1.33 -9.52 14.91
C THR A 47 -1.36 -9.02 16.35
N GLY A 48 -0.46 -9.48 17.20
CA GLY A 48 -0.29 -8.97 18.55
C GLY A 48 0.02 -7.47 18.58
N ASP A 49 0.99 -7.02 17.78
CA ASP A 49 1.36 -5.60 17.67
C ASP A 49 0.19 -4.74 17.21
N LEU A 50 -0.51 -5.15 16.16
CA LEU A 50 -1.59 -4.35 15.58
C LEU A 50 -2.86 -4.38 16.43
N ASN A 51 -3.20 -5.52 17.02
CA ASN A 51 -4.32 -5.61 17.95
C ASN A 51 -4.08 -4.75 19.21
N GLN A 52 -2.86 -4.69 19.72
CA GLN A 52 -2.52 -3.78 20.80
C GLN A 52 -2.77 -2.32 20.38
N VAL A 53 -2.27 -1.92 19.22
CA VAL A 53 -2.45 -0.55 18.68
C VAL A 53 -3.94 -0.18 18.57
N ILE A 54 -4.77 -1.12 18.10
CA ILE A 54 -6.19 -0.89 17.85
C ILE A 54 -6.97 -0.90 19.18
N ASN A 55 -6.79 -1.90 20.03
CA ASN A 55 -7.58 -2.10 21.25
C ASN A 55 -7.27 -1.04 22.31
N GLU A 56 -6.02 -0.58 22.39
CA GLU A 56 -5.61 0.48 23.31
C GLU A 56 -5.78 1.89 22.72
N ASN A 57 -6.37 2.00 21.51
CA ASN A 57 -6.58 3.28 20.82
C ASN A 57 -5.31 4.14 20.74
N MET A 58 -4.15 3.51 20.45
CA MET A 58 -2.85 4.17 20.47
C MET A 58 -2.64 5.17 19.32
N LEU A 59 -3.46 5.10 18.28
CA LEU A 59 -3.38 5.95 17.10
C LEU A 59 -4.70 6.69 16.87
N PRO A 60 -4.66 7.99 16.52
CA PRO A 60 -5.87 8.74 16.17
C PRO A 60 -6.44 8.28 14.82
N SER A 61 -7.66 8.71 14.53
CA SER A 61 -8.32 8.45 13.24
C SER A 61 -7.71 9.26 12.08
N SER A 62 -7.16 10.43 12.36
CA SER A 62 -6.54 11.33 11.37
C SER A 62 -5.47 12.21 12.00
N TYR A 63 -4.62 12.77 11.17
CA TYR A 63 -3.64 13.80 11.52
C TYR A 63 -3.80 15.03 10.63
N THR A 64 -3.39 16.19 11.10
CA THR A 64 -3.42 17.46 10.37
C THR A 64 -2.05 18.15 10.39
N GLY A 65 -1.86 19.11 9.50
CA GLY A 65 -0.62 19.91 9.44
C GLY A 65 0.60 19.04 9.14
N THR A 66 1.67 19.28 9.87
CA THR A 66 2.97 18.59 9.70
C THR A 66 2.94 17.11 10.04
N ASP A 67 1.94 16.66 10.80
CA ASP A 67 1.78 15.25 11.17
C ASP A 67 0.98 14.44 10.14
N THR A 68 0.44 15.08 9.10
CA THR A 68 -0.27 14.40 8.01
C THR A 68 0.63 13.34 7.36
N GLY A 69 0.13 12.10 7.24
CA GLY A 69 0.87 10.96 6.71
C GLY A 69 1.42 10.00 7.76
N ARG A 70 1.35 10.34 9.05
CA ARG A 70 1.61 9.37 10.13
C ARG A 70 0.57 8.26 10.12
N ALA A 71 0.94 7.10 10.65
CA ALA A 71 0.04 5.95 10.74
C ALA A 71 -1.17 6.26 11.63
N THR A 72 -2.36 6.02 11.10
CA THR A 72 -3.65 6.21 11.77
C THR A 72 -4.22 4.87 12.27
N SER A 73 -5.28 4.90 13.06
CA SER A 73 -6.04 3.70 13.43
C SER A 73 -6.56 2.95 12.20
N GLY A 74 -6.99 3.68 11.16
CA GLY A 74 -7.39 3.09 9.88
C GLY A 74 -6.25 2.39 9.16
N ALA A 75 -5.04 2.93 9.21
CA ALA A 75 -3.85 2.27 8.66
C ALA A 75 -3.53 0.96 9.39
N ALA A 76 -3.65 0.94 10.73
CA ALA A 76 -3.44 -0.28 11.52
C ALA A 76 -4.48 -1.36 11.18
N MET A 77 -5.76 -0.98 11.05
CA MET A 77 -6.84 -1.91 10.66
C MET A 77 -6.65 -2.45 9.24
N ALA A 78 -6.29 -1.61 8.27
CA ALA A 78 -6.05 -2.03 6.90
C ALA A 78 -4.86 -3.01 6.78
N LEU A 79 -3.77 -2.73 7.50
CA LEU A 79 -2.62 -3.63 7.56
C LEU A 79 -2.98 -4.96 8.24
N LEU A 80 -3.74 -4.93 9.34
CA LEU A 80 -4.21 -6.12 10.03
C LEU A 80 -5.11 -6.99 9.14
N GLY A 81 -6.03 -6.37 8.39
CA GLY A 81 -6.86 -7.06 7.40
C GLY A 81 -6.02 -7.75 6.33
N LYS A 82 -5.00 -7.09 5.83
CA LYS A 82 -4.06 -7.64 4.84
C LYS A 82 -3.26 -8.83 5.39
N ILE A 83 -2.84 -8.75 6.65
CA ILE A 83 -2.18 -9.86 7.34
C ILE A 83 -3.15 -11.03 7.48
N TYR A 84 -4.35 -10.81 7.98
CA TYR A 84 -5.35 -11.88 8.11
C TYR A 84 -5.64 -12.59 6.79
N LEU A 85 -5.80 -11.86 5.69
CA LEU A 85 -5.95 -12.44 4.34
C LEU A 85 -4.76 -13.31 3.97
N THR A 86 -3.54 -12.81 4.16
CA THR A 86 -2.30 -13.53 3.82
C THR A 86 -2.19 -14.86 4.56
N PHE A 87 -2.72 -14.92 5.79
CA PHE A 87 -2.74 -16.13 6.61
C PHE A 87 -4.07 -16.89 6.56
N HIS A 88 -4.91 -16.63 5.56
CA HIS A 88 -6.20 -17.30 5.32
C HIS A 88 -7.18 -17.23 6.50
N LYS A 89 -7.13 -16.14 7.26
CA LYS A 89 -8.05 -15.82 8.37
C LYS A 89 -9.20 -14.95 7.86
N TRP A 90 -10.03 -15.53 7.01
CA TRP A 90 -11.05 -14.83 6.23
C TRP A 90 -12.08 -14.09 7.09
N THR A 91 -12.55 -14.72 8.17
CA THR A 91 -13.53 -14.14 9.08
C THR A 91 -12.96 -12.93 9.83
N GLU A 92 -11.74 -13.06 10.33
CA GLU A 92 -11.02 -11.98 11.02
C GLU A 92 -10.72 -10.83 10.05
N ALA A 93 -10.30 -11.14 8.81
CA ALA A 93 -10.09 -10.16 7.77
C ALA A 93 -11.37 -9.37 7.47
N ARG A 94 -12.49 -10.07 7.21
CA ARG A 94 -13.79 -9.43 6.99
C ARG A 94 -14.18 -8.52 8.17
N ASN A 95 -14.01 -9.00 9.40
CA ASN A 95 -14.43 -8.25 10.60
C ASN A 95 -13.66 -6.95 10.79
N VAL A 96 -12.35 -6.94 10.54
CA VAL A 96 -11.56 -5.71 10.67
C VAL A 96 -11.73 -4.79 9.46
N LEU A 97 -11.79 -5.34 8.24
CA LEU A 97 -11.93 -4.53 7.02
C LEU A 97 -13.30 -3.87 6.92
N SER A 98 -14.38 -4.53 7.38
CA SER A 98 -15.72 -3.95 7.41
C SER A 98 -15.80 -2.64 8.19
N GLN A 99 -14.94 -2.46 9.19
CA GLN A 99 -14.89 -1.23 9.99
C GLN A 99 -14.31 -0.04 9.21
N LEU A 100 -13.68 -0.29 8.06
CA LEU A 100 -13.12 0.74 7.19
C LEU A 100 -14.08 1.14 6.05
N ILE A 101 -15.10 0.34 5.80
CA ILE A 101 -16.08 0.62 4.74
C ILE A 101 -16.82 1.93 5.06
N GLY A 102 -16.78 2.87 4.10
CA GLY A 102 -17.37 4.19 4.23
C GLY A 102 -16.57 5.21 5.06
N ARG A 103 -15.37 4.84 5.58
CA ARG A 103 -14.48 5.82 6.24
C ARG A 103 -13.57 6.57 5.26
N TYR A 104 -13.41 6.04 4.09
CA TYR A 104 -12.59 6.59 2.99
C TYR A 104 -13.44 6.62 1.73
N SER A 105 -12.99 7.34 0.72
CA SER A 105 -13.69 7.45 -0.56
C SER A 105 -12.75 7.17 -1.72
N LEU A 106 -13.23 6.46 -2.73
CA LEU A 106 -12.48 6.30 -3.97
C LEU A 106 -12.39 7.63 -4.70
N MET A 107 -11.24 7.89 -5.32
CA MET A 107 -11.09 9.04 -6.19
C MET A 107 -11.90 8.83 -7.48
N PRO A 108 -12.39 9.92 -8.12
CA PRO A 108 -13.24 9.84 -9.32
C PRO A 108 -12.56 9.15 -10.50
N THR A 109 -11.23 9.23 -10.55
CA THR A 109 -10.41 8.61 -11.59
C THR A 109 -9.06 8.16 -11.03
N PRO A 110 -8.48 7.08 -11.57
CA PRO A 110 -7.22 6.54 -11.08
C PRO A 110 -6.04 7.52 -11.09
N ASP A 111 -5.99 8.47 -12.04
CA ASP A 111 -4.95 9.50 -12.11
C ASP A 111 -4.98 10.44 -10.89
N LYS A 112 -6.16 10.70 -10.31
CA LYS A 112 -6.31 11.55 -9.13
C LYS A 112 -5.77 10.90 -7.85
N VAL A 113 -5.68 9.58 -7.82
CA VAL A 113 -5.07 8.84 -6.69
C VAL A 113 -3.57 9.14 -6.59
N PHE A 114 -2.88 9.18 -7.75
CA PHE A 114 -1.42 9.29 -7.84
C PHE A 114 -0.92 10.70 -8.15
N ASP A 115 -1.81 11.67 -8.19
CA ASP A 115 -1.49 13.06 -8.48
C ASP A 115 -0.62 13.64 -7.37
N VAL A 116 0.58 14.12 -7.73
CA VAL A 116 1.56 14.70 -6.80
C VAL A 116 1.04 15.98 -6.10
N ASP A 117 0.07 16.65 -6.70
CA ASP A 117 -0.57 17.83 -6.12
C ASP A 117 -1.77 17.46 -5.23
N ASN A 118 -2.20 16.19 -5.21
CA ASN A 118 -3.36 15.70 -4.45
C ASN A 118 -2.95 14.60 -3.46
N LYS A 119 -1.85 14.82 -2.74
CA LYS A 119 -1.30 13.88 -1.77
C LYS A 119 -2.25 13.66 -0.59
N MET A 120 -2.20 12.44 -0.03
CA MET A 120 -3.05 12.06 1.11
C MET A 120 -4.54 12.38 0.87
N ASN A 121 -4.99 12.23 -0.38
CA ASN A 121 -6.41 12.34 -0.73
C ASN A 121 -7.26 11.28 -0.01
N ASP A 122 -8.59 11.39 -0.13
CA ASP A 122 -9.55 10.58 0.61
C ASP A 122 -9.45 9.07 0.37
N GLU A 123 -8.72 8.65 -0.66
CA GLU A 123 -8.46 7.22 -0.92
C GLU A 123 -7.20 6.70 -0.21
N ILE A 124 -6.26 7.57 0.16
CA ILE A 124 -4.96 7.17 0.71
C ILE A 124 -5.07 6.93 2.22
N ILE A 125 -4.83 5.69 2.64
CA ILE A 125 -4.85 5.29 4.05
C ILE A 125 -3.47 5.45 4.70
N PHE A 126 -2.42 5.05 3.97
CA PHE A 126 -1.04 5.21 4.43
C PHE A 126 -0.07 5.27 3.24
N ALA A 127 0.85 6.22 3.29
CA ALA A 127 1.92 6.37 2.30
C ALA A 127 3.24 6.79 2.98
N VAL A 128 4.36 6.41 2.39
CA VAL A 128 5.65 7.04 2.69
C VAL A 128 5.68 8.38 1.94
N ARG A 129 5.81 9.46 2.70
CA ARG A 129 5.77 10.83 2.19
C ARG A 129 7.13 11.25 1.67
N PHE A 130 7.13 11.91 0.51
CA PHE A 130 8.32 12.53 -0.07
C PHE A 130 8.06 14.02 -0.33
N ASN A 131 9.11 14.83 -0.17
CA ASN A 131 9.02 16.26 -0.41
C ASN A 131 10.22 16.72 -1.27
N LYS A 132 9.94 17.06 -2.53
CA LYS A 132 10.98 17.51 -3.47
C LYS A 132 11.57 18.90 -3.13
N ASP A 133 10.84 19.69 -2.34
CA ASP A 133 11.22 21.06 -1.99
C ASP A 133 12.12 21.11 -0.75
N VAL A 134 12.38 19.97 -0.11
CA VAL A 134 13.28 19.80 1.02
C VAL A 134 14.44 18.90 0.64
N GLU A 135 15.66 19.37 0.83
CA GLU A 135 16.87 18.61 0.51
C GLU A 135 16.90 17.28 1.28
N GLY A 136 17.08 16.18 0.55
CA GLY A 136 17.12 14.84 1.13
C GLY A 136 15.76 14.18 1.33
N GLU A 137 14.64 14.88 1.14
CA GLU A 137 13.29 14.33 1.28
C GLU A 137 12.61 13.97 -0.05
N GLY A 138 13.20 14.34 -1.19
CA GLY A 138 12.78 13.85 -2.50
C GLY A 138 13.33 12.45 -2.80
N HIS A 139 12.72 11.79 -3.78
CA HIS A 139 13.27 10.53 -4.27
C HIS A 139 13.52 10.59 -5.78
N GLY A 140 14.31 9.63 -6.31
CA GLY A 140 14.50 9.48 -7.75
C GLY A 140 13.41 8.60 -8.37
N TYR A 141 13.21 8.74 -9.67
CA TYR A 141 12.30 7.88 -10.46
C TYR A 141 12.78 6.43 -10.61
N TRP A 142 13.67 5.94 -9.76
CA TRP A 142 14.33 4.65 -9.91
C TRP A 142 13.38 3.48 -10.15
N PHE A 143 12.21 3.52 -9.55
CA PHE A 143 11.19 2.48 -9.71
C PHE A 143 10.25 2.74 -10.90
N SER A 144 10.31 3.90 -11.53
CA SER A 144 9.46 4.29 -12.67
C SER A 144 10.23 4.61 -13.94
N ILE A 145 11.56 4.75 -13.86
CA ILE A 145 12.41 4.91 -15.03
C ILE A 145 12.54 3.55 -15.72
N ILE A 146 12.08 3.50 -16.95
CA ILE A 146 12.13 2.25 -17.70
C ILE A 146 13.14 2.30 -18.81
N ASN A 147 13.30 3.44 -19.46
CA ASN A 147 14.36 3.70 -20.41
C ASN A 147 14.59 5.21 -20.53
N LEU A 148 15.80 5.60 -20.83
CA LEU A 148 16.16 7.00 -21.00
C LEU A 148 15.64 7.58 -22.35
N THR A 149 15.17 6.76 -23.29
CA THR A 149 14.88 7.20 -24.65
C THR A 149 13.52 6.79 -25.20
N ASP A 150 12.90 5.71 -24.72
CA ASP A 150 11.65 5.20 -25.28
C ASP A 150 10.84 4.33 -24.27
N ASP A 151 9.65 3.89 -24.70
CA ASP A 151 8.72 3.07 -23.92
C ASP A 151 8.87 1.55 -24.16
N THR A 152 10.03 1.10 -24.63
CA THR A 152 10.22 -0.29 -25.09
C THR A 152 10.23 -1.32 -23.97
N ASN A 153 10.37 -0.90 -22.70
CA ASN A 153 10.47 -1.78 -21.56
C ASN A 153 9.13 -2.34 -21.04
N GLN A 154 7.99 -1.90 -21.61
CA GLN A 154 6.72 -2.53 -21.28
C GLN A 154 6.58 -3.87 -21.98
N THR A 155 6.17 -4.88 -21.23
CA THR A 155 5.78 -6.15 -21.84
C THR A 155 4.54 -5.94 -22.70
N LYS A 156 4.44 -6.72 -23.81
CA LYS A 156 3.24 -6.73 -24.65
C LYS A 156 1.99 -7.04 -23.82
N ALA A 157 2.08 -7.98 -22.90
CA ALA A 157 0.99 -8.34 -21.99
C ALA A 157 0.48 -7.14 -21.18
N LEU A 158 1.37 -6.27 -20.67
CA LEU A 158 0.97 -5.07 -19.92
C LEU A 158 0.28 -4.05 -20.85
N LYS A 159 0.80 -3.86 -22.08
CA LYS A 159 0.18 -2.93 -23.05
C LYS A 159 -1.23 -3.37 -23.47
N GLU A 160 -1.48 -4.67 -23.54
CA GLU A 160 -2.72 -5.27 -24.04
C GLU A 160 -3.73 -5.66 -22.95
N CYS A 161 -3.36 -5.62 -21.66
CA CYS A 161 -4.24 -6.04 -20.57
C CYS A 161 -5.43 -5.08 -20.31
N TYR A 162 -5.32 -3.83 -20.75
CA TYR A 162 -6.38 -2.83 -20.60
C TYR A 162 -7.18 -2.66 -21.87
N LYS A 163 -8.50 -2.73 -21.74
CA LYS A 163 -9.45 -2.51 -22.84
C LYS A 163 -9.54 -1.03 -23.18
N ASP A 164 -10.06 -0.72 -24.38
CA ASP A 164 -10.35 0.66 -24.76
C ASP A 164 -11.43 1.25 -23.84
N GLY A 165 -11.19 2.48 -23.39
CA GLY A 165 -12.04 3.16 -22.40
C GLY A 165 -11.66 2.91 -20.93
N ASP A 166 -10.75 1.97 -20.63
CA ASP A 166 -10.23 1.79 -19.26
C ASP A 166 -9.24 2.93 -18.93
N LYS A 167 -9.64 3.76 -17.98
CA LYS A 167 -8.85 4.93 -17.56
C LYS A 167 -7.50 4.56 -16.93
N ARG A 168 -7.32 3.33 -16.48
CA ARG A 168 -6.04 2.85 -15.94
C ARG A 168 -4.98 2.70 -17.03
N LYS A 169 -5.39 2.55 -18.30
CA LYS A 169 -4.50 2.48 -19.47
C LYS A 169 -3.59 3.70 -19.56
N ASP A 170 -4.10 4.88 -19.22
CA ASP A 170 -3.32 6.12 -19.27
C ASP A 170 -2.22 6.15 -18.21
N LEU A 171 -2.41 5.48 -17.07
CA LEU A 171 -1.41 5.42 -16.00
C LEU A 171 -0.17 4.61 -16.37
N ILE A 172 -0.31 3.64 -17.25
CA ILE A 172 0.81 2.81 -17.73
C ILE A 172 1.53 3.38 -18.94
N THR A 173 1.04 4.46 -19.53
CA THR A 173 1.73 5.17 -20.61
C THR A 173 2.96 5.91 -20.06
N TYR A 174 3.86 6.29 -20.95
CA TYR A 174 5.08 7.00 -20.61
C TYR A 174 5.03 8.42 -21.03
N VAL A 175 5.56 9.30 -20.20
CA VAL A 175 5.77 10.72 -20.52
C VAL A 175 7.27 11.02 -20.48
N LYS A 176 7.73 11.84 -21.40
CA LYS A 176 9.10 12.35 -21.38
C LYS A 176 9.24 13.43 -20.32
N VAL A 177 10.31 13.34 -19.55
CA VAL A 177 10.74 14.37 -18.61
C VAL A 177 12.12 14.84 -19.07
N GLU A 178 12.28 16.15 -19.29
CA GLU A 178 13.56 16.79 -19.70
C GLU A 178 14.16 16.23 -21.01
N ASP A 179 13.36 15.75 -21.94
CA ASP A 179 13.78 15.12 -23.21
C ASP A 179 14.75 13.93 -23.08
N LYS A 180 15.02 13.46 -21.86
CA LYS A 180 16.03 12.44 -21.57
C LYS A 180 15.49 11.20 -20.89
N VAL A 181 14.38 11.32 -20.18
CA VAL A 181 13.85 10.25 -19.32
C VAL A 181 12.39 10.02 -19.61
N CYS A 182 12.03 8.77 -19.89
CA CYS A 182 10.63 8.34 -19.96
C CYS A 182 10.21 7.78 -18.59
N VAL A 183 9.18 8.37 -18.00
CA VAL A 183 8.58 7.89 -16.74
C VAL A 183 7.16 7.44 -16.96
N MET A 184 6.75 6.43 -16.21
CA MET A 184 5.36 5.97 -16.22
C MET A 184 4.44 7.09 -15.72
N ASN A 185 3.38 7.39 -16.46
CA ASN A 185 2.46 8.48 -16.15
C ASN A 185 1.87 8.42 -14.73
N LYS A 186 1.74 7.21 -14.19
CA LYS A 186 1.32 6.96 -12.79
C LYS A 186 2.20 7.68 -11.76
N PHE A 187 3.49 7.85 -12.04
CA PHE A 187 4.48 8.38 -11.09
C PHE A 187 5.13 9.68 -11.56
N LYS A 188 4.51 10.37 -12.52
CA LYS A 188 5.06 11.62 -13.03
C LYS A 188 5.02 12.73 -11.98
N ASP A 189 6.08 13.49 -11.90
CA ASP A 189 6.14 14.80 -11.24
C ASP A 189 6.78 15.79 -12.20
N LEU A 190 5.95 16.43 -13.03
CA LEU A 190 6.41 17.40 -14.06
C LEU A 190 6.87 18.74 -13.44
N LYS A 191 6.67 18.93 -12.14
CA LYS A 191 7.09 20.14 -11.41
C LYS A 191 8.43 19.94 -10.69
N SER A 192 8.98 18.73 -10.74
CA SER A 192 10.31 18.48 -10.18
C SER A 192 11.38 19.17 -11.03
N ALA A 193 12.37 19.74 -10.35
CA ALA A 193 13.52 20.38 -11.00
C ALA A 193 14.42 19.36 -11.73
N THR A 194 14.44 18.12 -11.25
CA THR A 194 15.21 17.03 -11.86
C THR A 194 14.51 15.70 -11.65
N TYR A 195 14.81 14.71 -12.50
CA TYR A 195 14.30 13.34 -12.33
C TYR A 195 14.83 12.62 -11.09
N ASN A 196 15.79 13.20 -10.39
CA ASN A 196 16.39 12.64 -9.17
C ASN A 196 15.74 13.16 -7.88
N THR A 197 14.88 14.19 -7.97
CA THR A 197 14.25 14.83 -6.80
C THR A 197 12.76 15.01 -7.05
N VAL A 198 12.01 13.91 -7.01
CA VAL A 198 10.56 13.94 -7.19
C VAL A 198 9.81 13.82 -5.87
N GLY A 199 8.61 14.33 -5.84
CA GLY A 199 7.80 14.41 -4.64
C GLY A 199 6.66 13.37 -4.59
N ASN A 200 6.58 12.41 -5.49
CA ASN A 200 5.51 11.41 -5.46
C ASN A 200 5.60 10.56 -4.19
N ASP A 201 4.50 10.48 -3.45
CA ASP A 201 4.41 9.62 -2.28
C ASP A 201 4.35 8.13 -2.70
N GLN A 202 5.00 7.26 -1.94
CA GLN A 202 4.86 5.81 -2.12
C GLN A 202 3.64 5.32 -1.33
N ILE A 203 2.55 5.07 -2.03
CA ILE A 203 1.30 4.58 -1.45
C ILE A 203 1.47 3.13 -1.00
N ILE A 204 1.22 2.86 0.28
CA ILE A 204 1.33 1.54 0.90
C ILE A 204 -0.05 0.90 1.09
N LEU A 205 -1.03 1.69 1.57
CA LEU A 205 -2.39 1.23 1.81
C LEU A 205 -3.37 2.27 1.24
N ARG A 206 -4.35 1.82 0.48
CA ARG A 206 -5.41 2.66 -0.07
C ARG A 206 -6.78 1.96 -0.02
N TYR A 207 -7.84 2.75 -0.10
CA TYR A 207 -9.20 2.26 0.09
C TYR A 207 -9.65 1.25 -0.97
N ALA A 208 -9.21 1.41 -2.23
CA ALA A 208 -9.48 0.40 -3.25
C ALA A 208 -8.93 -0.99 -2.86
N ASP A 209 -7.72 -1.05 -2.25
CA ASP A 209 -7.16 -2.31 -1.75
C ASP A 209 -8.01 -2.88 -0.60
N VAL A 210 -8.53 -2.02 0.30
CA VAL A 210 -9.47 -2.43 1.37
C VAL A 210 -10.74 -3.05 0.80
N LEU A 211 -11.35 -2.43 -0.21
CA LEU A 211 -12.55 -2.96 -0.86
C LEU A 211 -12.31 -4.31 -1.53
N LEU A 212 -11.21 -4.46 -2.24
CA LEU A 212 -10.83 -5.72 -2.88
C LEU A 212 -10.53 -6.83 -1.85
N MET A 213 -9.78 -6.50 -0.79
CA MET A 213 -9.51 -7.43 0.31
C MET A 213 -10.80 -7.85 1.04
N TYR A 214 -11.73 -6.92 1.23
CA TYR A 214 -13.04 -7.21 1.83
C TYR A 214 -13.88 -8.12 0.94
N ALA A 215 -13.91 -7.86 -0.36
CA ALA A 215 -14.59 -8.71 -1.34
C ALA A 215 -14.00 -10.13 -1.36
N GLU A 216 -12.66 -10.27 -1.34
CA GLU A 216 -11.96 -11.55 -1.26
C GLU A 216 -12.35 -12.31 0.01
N ALA A 217 -12.27 -11.65 1.18
CA ALA A 217 -12.62 -12.28 2.45
C ALA A 217 -14.08 -12.80 2.47
N LEU A 218 -15.03 -12.01 1.95
CA LEU A 218 -16.43 -12.41 1.84
C LEU A 218 -16.61 -13.61 0.90
N ASN A 219 -15.93 -13.59 -0.24
CA ASN A 219 -16.00 -14.67 -1.23
C ASN A 219 -15.45 -15.99 -0.68
N GLU A 220 -14.35 -15.95 0.06
CA GLU A 220 -13.74 -17.12 0.70
C GLU A 220 -14.59 -17.68 1.85
N ILE A 221 -15.33 -16.82 2.57
CA ILE A 221 -16.27 -17.27 3.61
C ILE A 221 -17.50 -17.92 3.00
N SER A 222 -18.07 -17.30 1.96
CA SER A 222 -19.30 -17.77 1.32
C SER A 222 -19.41 -17.20 -0.10
N TYR A 223 -19.06 -18.03 -1.09
CA TYR A 223 -19.15 -17.65 -2.49
C TYR A 223 -20.60 -17.32 -2.88
N SER A 224 -20.76 -16.19 -3.57
CA SER A 224 -22.02 -15.79 -4.19
C SER A 224 -21.78 -15.11 -5.53
N ASN A 225 -22.47 -15.56 -6.57
CA ASN A 225 -22.44 -14.92 -7.88
C ASN A 225 -23.52 -13.83 -8.05
N SER A 226 -24.27 -13.52 -6.99
CA SER A 226 -25.26 -12.43 -7.00
C SER A 226 -24.56 -11.09 -7.13
N GLN A 227 -24.95 -10.30 -8.12
CA GLN A 227 -24.43 -8.93 -8.33
C GLN A 227 -24.72 -7.98 -7.17
N THR A 228 -25.67 -8.33 -6.31
CA THR A 228 -26.06 -7.56 -5.12
C THR A 228 -25.43 -8.07 -3.83
N SER A 229 -24.58 -9.11 -3.89
CA SER A 229 -23.82 -9.55 -2.71
C SER A 229 -22.79 -8.49 -2.32
N ASP A 230 -22.52 -8.37 -1.02
CA ASP A 230 -21.54 -7.40 -0.50
C ASP A 230 -20.16 -7.56 -1.15
N ALA A 231 -19.75 -8.80 -1.47
CA ALA A 231 -18.51 -9.09 -2.18
C ALA A 231 -18.51 -8.47 -3.58
N MET A 232 -19.58 -8.66 -4.35
CA MET A 232 -19.68 -8.10 -5.70
C MET A 232 -19.86 -6.59 -5.68
N VAL A 233 -20.57 -6.04 -4.71
CA VAL A 233 -20.70 -4.58 -4.52
C VAL A 233 -19.33 -3.95 -4.24
N ALA A 234 -18.52 -4.54 -3.34
CA ALA A 234 -17.19 -4.05 -3.03
C ALA A 234 -16.24 -4.20 -4.21
N LEU A 235 -16.29 -5.33 -4.95
CA LEU A 235 -15.47 -5.58 -6.14
C LEU A 235 -15.79 -4.58 -7.26
N ASN A 236 -17.07 -4.36 -7.54
CA ASN A 236 -17.51 -3.50 -8.63
C ASN A 236 -17.40 -2.00 -8.33
N ALA A 237 -17.13 -1.62 -7.07
CA ALA A 237 -16.89 -0.23 -6.69
C ALA A 237 -15.50 0.26 -7.16
N VAL A 238 -14.53 -0.64 -7.35
CA VAL A 238 -13.14 -0.35 -7.76
C VAL A 238 -12.99 -0.45 -9.26
#